data_c24c286037a174bed3d156b20f5f55d5
#
_entry.id   c24c286037a174bed3d156b20f5f55d5
#
_cell.length_a   1.000
_cell.length_b   1.000
_cell.length_c   1.000
_cell.angle_alpha   90.00
_cell.angle_beta   90.00
_cell.angle_gamma   90.00
#
_symmetry.space_group_name_H-M   'P 1'
#
loop_
_entity.id
_entity.type
_entity.pdbx_description
1 polymer ?
#
loop_
_entity_poly.entity_id
_entity_poly.type
_entity_poly.pdbx_seq_one_letter_code
_entity_poly.pdbx_strand_id
1 'polypeptide(L)'
;MSPHLIYVVGPSGAGKDSLLNWLRAKLPAASPLRWARRTINRPATAEGEDHESVSNEAFSFLLETQQLAMHWSANTHQYGIRYSELLPLPQPSWVFVNGSRAYMNEAVASHPGMKVLHITAERHVLQQRLLGRGRESLENIEQRLNRTPHLNIPAGCHFMEFLNHDPLEVSGPKLLKALTALPGWPAA
;
A
#
# COMPACT_ATOMS: atom_id res chain seq x y z
N MET A 1 17.88 -10.77 10.07
CA MET A 1 17.58 -9.31 10.09
C MET A 1 16.15 -9.14 9.62
N SER A 2 15.37 -8.28 10.28
CA SER A 2 14.02 -7.95 9.81
C SER A 2 14.09 -7.17 8.51
N PRO A 3 13.16 -7.36 7.56
CA PRO A 3 13.13 -6.61 6.31
C PRO A 3 12.85 -5.13 6.59
N HIS A 4 13.32 -4.26 5.71
CA HIS A 4 12.91 -2.86 5.73
C HIS A 4 11.50 -2.73 5.16
N LEU A 5 10.52 -2.41 6.01
CA LEU A 5 9.13 -2.28 5.57
C LEU A 5 8.84 -0.86 5.10
N ILE A 6 8.21 -0.74 3.93
CA ILE A 6 7.58 0.49 3.44
C ILE A 6 6.07 0.26 3.39
N TYR A 7 5.36 0.88 4.31
CA TYR A 7 3.91 0.81 4.41
C TYR A 7 3.28 1.94 3.61
N VAL A 8 2.69 1.59 2.46
CA VAL A 8 2.15 2.55 1.51
C VAL A 8 0.68 2.81 1.82
N VAL A 9 0.35 4.05 2.12
CA VAL A 9 -1.01 4.48 2.43
C VAL A 9 -1.44 5.66 1.55
N GLY A 10 -2.71 5.94 1.52
CA GLY A 10 -3.25 7.11 0.82
C GLY A 10 -4.71 6.92 0.41
N PRO A 11 -5.39 8.01 0.03
CA PRO A 11 -6.79 7.96 -0.34
C PRO A 11 -7.03 7.11 -1.59
N SER A 12 -8.28 6.75 -1.80
CA SER A 12 -8.73 6.15 -3.05
C SER A 12 -8.54 7.15 -4.19
N GLY A 13 -8.05 6.71 -5.34
CA GLY A 13 -7.74 7.64 -6.45
C GLY A 13 -6.34 8.26 -6.39
N ALA A 14 -5.58 8.09 -5.31
CA ALA A 14 -4.22 8.63 -5.19
C ALA A 14 -3.19 8.02 -6.17
N GLY A 15 -3.53 6.89 -6.82
CA GLY A 15 -2.64 6.24 -7.78
C GLY A 15 -1.58 5.32 -7.17
N LYS A 16 -1.78 4.85 -5.93
CA LYS A 16 -0.87 3.93 -5.24
C LYS A 16 -0.50 2.73 -6.10
N ASP A 17 -1.51 1.98 -6.57
CA ASP A 17 -1.29 0.75 -7.33
C ASP A 17 -0.55 1.03 -8.66
N SER A 18 -0.89 2.13 -9.35
CA SER A 18 -0.22 2.54 -10.58
C SER A 18 1.26 2.86 -10.34
N LEU A 19 1.56 3.62 -9.29
CA LEU A 19 2.95 3.95 -8.92
C LEU A 19 3.74 2.74 -8.46
N LEU A 20 3.14 1.85 -7.65
CA LEU A 20 3.79 0.62 -7.21
C LEU A 20 4.06 -0.33 -8.40
N ASN A 21 3.11 -0.47 -9.32
CA ASN A 21 3.29 -1.27 -10.53
C ASN A 21 4.36 -0.66 -11.46
N TRP A 22 4.40 0.67 -11.58
CA TRP A 22 5.45 1.35 -12.33
C TRP A 22 6.84 1.10 -11.72
N LEU A 23 6.97 1.22 -10.40
CA LEU A 23 8.22 0.92 -9.70
C LEU A 23 8.64 -0.54 -9.92
N ARG A 24 7.70 -1.48 -9.79
CA ARG A 24 7.94 -2.91 -10.03
C ARG A 24 8.45 -3.20 -11.44
N ALA A 25 7.92 -2.49 -12.44
CA ALA A 25 8.31 -2.65 -13.84
C ALA A 25 9.67 -2.00 -14.17
N LYS A 26 10.08 -0.97 -13.42
CA LYS A 26 11.31 -0.21 -13.67
C LYS A 26 12.51 -0.67 -12.87
N LEU A 27 12.28 -1.27 -11.71
CA LEU A 27 13.35 -1.79 -10.88
C LEU A 27 13.83 -3.15 -11.39
N PRO A 28 15.14 -3.44 -11.34
CA PRO A 28 15.67 -4.72 -11.77
C PRO A 28 15.02 -5.88 -11.00
N ALA A 29 14.71 -6.97 -11.68
CA ALA A 29 14.11 -8.15 -11.05
C ALA A 29 15.02 -8.78 -9.96
N ALA A 30 16.34 -8.59 -10.08
CA ALA A 30 17.34 -9.01 -9.09
C ALA A 30 17.45 -8.07 -7.88
N SER A 31 16.75 -6.93 -7.87
CA SER A 31 16.76 -6.02 -6.72
C SER A 31 16.23 -6.74 -5.49
N PRO A 32 16.79 -6.49 -4.28
CA PRO A 32 16.29 -7.09 -3.04
C PRO A 32 15.01 -6.39 -2.57
N LEU A 33 14.05 -6.25 -3.47
CA LEU A 33 12.76 -5.61 -3.26
C LEU A 33 11.64 -6.64 -3.41
N ARG A 34 10.67 -6.58 -2.50
CA ARG A 34 9.49 -7.43 -2.51
C ARG A 34 8.22 -6.56 -2.43
N TRP A 35 7.19 -7.04 -3.06
CA TRP A 35 5.86 -6.45 -3.07
C TRP A 35 4.93 -7.42 -2.35
N ALA A 36 4.59 -7.12 -1.09
CA ALA A 36 3.74 -8.00 -0.30
C ALA A 36 2.37 -8.14 -0.96
N ARG A 37 1.97 -9.37 -1.23
CA ARG A 37 0.67 -9.70 -1.79
C ARG A 37 -0.37 -9.65 -0.70
N ARG A 38 -1.47 -8.94 -0.93
CA ARG A 38 -2.59 -8.90 0.01
C ARG A 38 -3.44 -10.17 -0.11
N THR A 39 -3.90 -10.69 1.02
CA THR A 39 -4.97 -11.68 1.08
C THR A 39 -6.28 -10.94 1.32
N ILE A 40 -7.30 -11.14 0.47
CA ILE A 40 -8.57 -10.39 0.52
C ILE A 40 -9.73 -11.35 0.37
N ASN A 41 -10.78 -11.21 1.18
CA ASN A 41 -12.05 -11.96 1.05
C ASN A 41 -12.94 -11.41 -0.06
N ARG A 42 -12.35 -11.14 -1.22
CA ARG A 42 -13.02 -10.62 -2.42
C ARG A 42 -12.59 -11.43 -3.63
N PRO A 43 -13.51 -11.78 -4.57
CA PRO A 43 -13.13 -12.42 -5.81
C PRO A 43 -12.05 -11.63 -6.56
N ALA A 44 -11.07 -12.33 -7.12
CA ALA A 44 -10.08 -11.71 -7.98
C ALA A 44 -10.76 -11.23 -9.26
N THR A 45 -10.46 -10.01 -9.69
CA THR A 45 -10.93 -9.46 -10.96
C THR A 45 -9.76 -9.23 -11.88
N ALA A 46 -9.93 -9.48 -13.19
CA ALA A 46 -8.87 -9.38 -14.20
C ALA A 46 -8.20 -7.99 -14.27
N GLU A 47 -8.93 -6.94 -13.89
CA GLU A 47 -8.47 -5.54 -13.93
C GLU A 47 -8.03 -5.00 -12.56
N GLY A 48 -7.86 -5.87 -11.59
CA GLY A 48 -7.56 -5.48 -10.21
C GLY A 48 -6.09 -5.59 -9.85
N GLU A 49 -5.79 -5.23 -8.62
CA GLU A 49 -4.54 -5.54 -7.96
C GLU A 49 -4.36 -7.07 -7.85
N ASP A 50 -3.14 -7.54 -8.09
CA ASP A 50 -2.77 -8.93 -7.81
C ASP A 50 -2.88 -9.20 -6.31
N HIS A 51 -3.88 -9.96 -5.90
CA HIS A 51 -4.12 -10.35 -4.51
C HIS A 51 -4.50 -11.83 -4.42
N GLU A 52 -4.24 -12.42 -3.27
CA GLU A 52 -4.77 -13.73 -2.93
C GLU A 52 -6.25 -13.59 -2.57
N SER A 53 -7.13 -14.15 -3.40
CA SER A 53 -8.57 -14.17 -3.12
C SER A 53 -8.90 -15.38 -2.26
N VAL A 54 -9.62 -15.16 -1.16
CA VAL A 54 -10.05 -16.22 -0.23
C VAL A 54 -11.54 -16.04 0.11
N SER A 55 -12.19 -17.10 0.61
CA SER A 55 -13.53 -16.99 1.16
C SER A 55 -13.51 -16.32 2.56
N ASN A 56 -14.68 -15.95 3.08
CA ASN A 56 -14.80 -15.41 4.45
C ASN A 56 -14.32 -16.43 5.48
N GLU A 57 -14.70 -17.70 5.30
CA GLU A 57 -14.33 -18.81 6.19
C GLU A 57 -12.81 -19.03 6.17
N ALA A 58 -12.21 -19.00 4.97
CA ALA A 58 -10.76 -19.14 4.85
C ALA A 58 -10.02 -17.93 5.48
N PHE A 59 -10.56 -16.73 5.34
CA PHE A 59 -9.97 -15.56 6.00
C PHE A 59 -10.06 -15.67 7.53
N SER A 60 -11.21 -16.09 8.07
CA SER A 60 -11.39 -16.34 9.50
C SER A 60 -10.42 -17.39 10.02
N PHE A 61 -10.23 -18.49 9.30
CA PHE A 61 -9.24 -19.51 9.63
C PHE A 61 -7.81 -18.95 9.70
N LEU A 62 -7.44 -18.04 8.78
CA LEU A 62 -6.12 -17.41 8.80
C LEU A 62 -5.93 -16.51 10.03
N LEU A 63 -6.98 -15.82 10.49
CA LEU A 63 -6.96 -15.03 11.71
C LEU A 63 -6.82 -15.92 12.95
N GLU A 64 -7.67 -16.94 13.09
CA GLU A 64 -7.68 -17.87 14.22
C GLU A 64 -6.34 -18.62 14.37
N THR A 65 -5.74 -18.98 13.26
CA THR A 65 -4.44 -19.67 13.22
C THR A 65 -3.24 -18.72 13.21
N GLN A 66 -3.45 -17.42 13.39
CA GLN A 66 -2.41 -16.39 13.48
C GLN A 66 -1.44 -16.40 12.27
N GLN A 67 -1.95 -16.63 11.07
CA GLN A 67 -1.12 -16.67 9.85
C GLN A 67 -0.91 -15.28 9.21
N LEU A 68 -1.60 -14.24 9.71
CA LEU A 68 -1.52 -12.89 9.18
C LEU A 68 -0.65 -12.00 10.09
N ALA A 69 0.37 -11.40 9.49
CA ALA A 69 1.24 -10.42 10.16
C ALA A 69 0.53 -9.06 10.34
N MET A 70 -0.37 -8.73 9.42
CA MET A 70 -1.20 -7.54 9.46
C MET A 70 -2.60 -7.89 8.96
N HIS A 71 -3.65 -7.29 9.54
CA HIS A 71 -5.01 -7.45 9.04
C HIS A 71 -5.87 -6.23 9.38
N TRP A 72 -6.81 -5.90 8.51
CA TRP A 72 -7.75 -4.80 8.71
C TRP A 72 -9.02 -5.00 7.88
N SER A 73 -10.09 -4.28 8.24
CA SER A 73 -11.33 -4.22 7.46
C SER A 73 -11.45 -2.88 6.75
N ALA A 74 -11.84 -2.90 5.48
CA ALA A 74 -12.13 -1.70 4.70
C ALA A 74 -13.10 -2.02 3.54
N ASN A 75 -14.00 -1.10 3.23
CA ASN A 75 -14.92 -1.23 2.09
C ASN A 75 -15.66 -2.57 2.03
N THR A 76 -16.21 -3.02 3.16
CA THR A 76 -16.94 -4.31 3.32
C THR A 76 -16.09 -5.57 3.15
N HIS A 77 -14.77 -5.45 2.99
CA HIS A 77 -13.85 -6.56 2.84
C HIS A 77 -12.82 -6.61 3.97
N GLN A 78 -12.27 -7.80 4.16
CA GLN A 78 -11.13 -8.06 5.04
C GLN A 78 -9.86 -8.17 4.22
N TYR A 79 -8.80 -7.59 4.73
CA TYR A 79 -7.48 -7.53 4.12
C TYR A 79 -6.46 -8.08 5.08
N GLY A 80 -5.53 -8.86 4.58
CA GLY A 80 -4.43 -9.38 5.36
C GLY A 80 -3.10 -9.37 4.60
N ILE A 81 -2.02 -9.40 5.34
CA ILE A 81 -0.66 -9.67 4.86
C ILE A 81 -0.18 -10.90 5.60
N ARG A 82 0.15 -11.97 4.88
CA ARG A 82 0.69 -13.18 5.48
C ARG A 82 2.10 -12.95 6.02
N TYR A 83 2.48 -13.66 7.08
CA TYR A 83 3.88 -13.65 7.55
C TYR A 83 4.87 -14.01 6.46
N SER A 84 4.53 -14.95 5.57
CA SER A 84 5.36 -15.35 4.44
C SER A 84 5.72 -14.22 3.47
N GLU A 85 4.86 -13.19 3.37
CA GLU A 85 5.08 -12.01 2.55
C GLU A 85 6.14 -11.07 3.15
N LEU A 86 6.33 -11.12 4.47
CA LEU A 86 7.27 -10.28 5.21
C LEU A 86 8.58 -11.01 5.55
N LEU A 87 8.71 -12.29 5.19
CA LEU A 87 9.93 -13.04 5.46
C LEU A 87 11.13 -12.42 4.73
N PRO A 88 12.30 -12.30 5.41
CA PRO A 88 13.48 -11.78 4.76
C PRO A 88 13.91 -12.69 3.61
N LEU A 89 14.29 -12.06 2.51
CA LEU A 89 15.10 -12.72 1.49
C LEU A 89 16.51 -12.98 2.07
N PRO A 90 17.35 -13.81 1.42
CA PRO A 90 18.71 -14.13 1.92
C PRO A 90 19.59 -12.89 2.19
N GLN A 91 19.19 -11.73 1.67
CA GLN A 91 19.87 -10.43 1.87
C GLN A 91 18.92 -9.42 2.50
N PRO A 92 19.43 -8.29 3.07
CA PRO A 92 18.60 -7.19 3.51
C PRO A 92 17.62 -6.82 2.40
N SER A 93 16.34 -7.02 2.64
CA SER A 93 15.29 -6.80 1.64
C SER A 93 14.39 -5.67 2.08
N TRP A 94 13.86 -4.95 1.11
CA TRP A 94 12.82 -3.97 1.31
C TRP A 94 11.49 -4.58 0.87
N VAL A 95 10.46 -4.43 1.70
CA VAL A 95 9.14 -4.97 1.43
C VAL A 95 8.12 -3.84 1.38
N PHE A 96 7.50 -3.66 0.24
CA PHE A 96 6.38 -2.74 0.08
C PHE A 96 5.08 -3.41 0.48
N VAL A 97 4.33 -2.77 1.39
CA VAL A 97 3.02 -3.22 1.85
C VAL A 97 1.98 -2.17 1.47
N ASN A 98 1.06 -2.50 0.56
CA ASN A 98 -0.06 -1.61 0.24
C ASN A 98 -1.12 -1.71 1.35
N GLY A 99 -1.09 -0.77 2.28
CA GLY A 99 -1.82 -0.80 3.53
C GLY A 99 -3.03 0.12 3.61
N SER A 100 -3.58 0.22 4.81
CA SER A 100 -4.71 1.08 5.16
C SER A 100 -4.28 2.21 6.10
N ARG A 101 -4.78 3.42 5.86
CA ARG A 101 -4.59 4.56 6.78
C ARG A 101 -5.18 4.29 8.17
N ALA A 102 -6.31 3.60 8.23
CA ALA A 102 -6.96 3.27 9.50
C ALA A 102 -6.13 2.29 10.36
N TYR A 103 -5.39 1.39 9.74
CA TYR A 103 -4.53 0.41 10.42
C TYR A 103 -3.09 0.89 10.62
N MET A 104 -2.73 2.06 10.13
CA MET A 104 -1.34 2.55 10.10
C MET A 104 -0.68 2.60 11.50
N ASN A 105 -1.42 3.07 12.52
CA ASN A 105 -0.88 3.17 13.88
C ASN A 105 -0.54 1.80 14.46
N GLU A 106 -1.41 0.81 14.28
CA GLU A 106 -1.18 -0.57 14.71
C GLU A 106 -0.02 -1.20 13.94
N ALA A 107 0.03 -0.97 12.63
CA ALA A 107 1.12 -1.48 11.79
C ALA A 107 2.49 -0.93 12.23
N VAL A 108 2.60 0.38 12.50
CA VAL A 108 3.84 1.01 12.99
C VAL A 108 4.22 0.51 14.37
N ALA A 109 3.25 0.38 15.28
CA ALA A 109 3.48 -0.13 16.63
C ALA A 109 4.00 -1.59 16.63
N SER A 110 3.45 -2.43 15.75
CA SER A 110 3.83 -3.85 15.62
C SER A 110 5.14 -4.07 14.85
N HIS A 111 5.57 -3.09 14.06
CA HIS A 111 6.77 -3.19 13.22
C HIS A 111 7.69 -1.96 13.41
N PRO A 112 8.41 -1.88 14.53
CA PRO A 112 9.34 -0.77 14.78
C PRO A 112 10.35 -0.59 13.65
N GLY A 113 10.56 0.66 13.23
CA GLY A 113 11.43 1.00 12.10
C GLY A 113 10.78 0.94 10.72
N MET A 114 9.49 0.59 10.65
CA MET A 114 8.71 0.69 9.42
C MET A 114 8.66 2.14 8.93
N LYS A 115 8.83 2.32 7.62
CA LYS A 115 8.66 3.62 6.95
C LYS A 115 7.25 3.72 6.39
N VAL A 116 6.63 4.87 6.54
CA VAL A 116 5.30 5.14 5.97
C VAL A 116 5.45 6.04 4.74
N LEU A 117 4.96 5.56 3.61
CA LEU A 117 4.84 6.33 2.37
C LEU A 117 3.36 6.71 2.17
N HIS A 118 3.04 7.98 2.38
CA HIS A 118 1.72 8.53 2.11
C HIS A 118 1.65 9.09 0.69
N ILE A 119 1.01 8.35 -0.22
CA ILE A 119 0.75 8.83 -1.58
C ILE A 119 -0.61 9.52 -1.59
N THR A 120 -0.62 10.79 -1.95
CA THR A 120 -1.82 11.61 -1.99
C THR A 120 -1.87 12.47 -3.25
N ALA A 121 -2.99 13.15 -3.48
CA ALA A 121 -3.17 14.15 -4.52
C ALA A 121 -4.20 15.17 -4.04
N GLU A 122 -4.27 16.32 -4.69
CA GLU A 122 -5.29 17.31 -4.40
C GLU A 122 -6.70 16.75 -4.63
N ARG A 123 -7.67 17.26 -3.86
CA ARG A 123 -9.04 16.77 -3.88
C ARG A 123 -9.64 16.71 -5.29
N HIS A 124 -9.42 17.74 -6.10
CA HIS A 124 -9.96 17.77 -7.46
C HIS A 124 -9.34 16.69 -8.36
N VAL A 125 -8.06 16.38 -8.20
CA VAL A 125 -7.36 15.30 -8.94
C VAL A 125 -7.91 13.93 -8.51
N LEU A 126 -8.11 13.72 -7.20
CA LEU A 126 -8.71 12.49 -6.68
C LEU A 126 -10.12 12.28 -7.25
N GLN A 127 -10.93 13.35 -7.27
CA GLN A 127 -12.30 13.32 -7.80
C GLN A 127 -12.31 12.96 -9.29
N GLN A 128 -11.49 13.64 -10.10
CA GLN A 128 -11.37 13.35 -11.54
C GLN A 128 -10.98 11.90 -11.80
N ARG A 129 -9.98 11.38 -11.05
CA ARG A 129 -9.52 10.00 -11.21
C ARG A 129 -10.59 8.97 -10.79
N LEU A 130 -11.38 9.26 -9.76
CA LEU A 130 -12.48 8.40 -9.35
C LEU A 130 -13.62 8.40 -10.35
N LEU A 131 -13.98 9.57 -10.90
CA LEU A 131 -14.95 9.72 -11.96
C LEU A 131 -14.54 8.95 -13.23
N GLY A 132 -13.30 9.11 -13.66
CA GLY A 132 -12.76 8.44 -14.84
C GLY A 132 -12.77 6.91 -14.76
N ARG A 133 -12.89 6.33 -13.55
CA ARG A 133 -13.07 4.87 -13.37
C ARG A 133 -14.47 4.38 -13.65
N GLY A 134 -15.50 5.25 -13.65
CA GLY A 134 -16.88 4.92 -13.98
C GLY A 134 -17.57 3.87 -13.09
N ARG A 135 -17.04 3.64 -11.87
CA ARG A 135 -17.50 2.54 -10.98
C ARG A 135 -18.49 3.01 -9.92
N GLU A 136 -18.60 4.29 -9.69
CA GLU A 136 -19.36 4.87 -8.56
C GLU A 136 -20.11 6.13 -8.99
N SER A 137 -21.22 6.42 -8.31
CA SER A 137 -21.94 7.68 -8.49
C SER A 137 -21.15 8.87 -7.91
N LEU A 138 -21.43 10.07 -8.40
CA LEU A 138 -20.86 11.32 -7.87
C LEU A 138 -21.02 11.44 -6.35
N GLU A 139 -22.19 11.12 -5.84
CA GLU A 139 -22.48 11.16 -4.41
C GLU A 139 -21.59 10.23 -3.59
N ASN A 140 -21.38 9.00 -4.07
CA ASN A 140 -20.48 8.04 -3.42
C ASN A 140 -19.02 8.51 -3.44
N ILE A 141 -18.60 9.13 -4.55
CA ILE A 141 -17.25 9.71 -4.68
C ILE A 141 -17.07 10.85 -3.67
N GLU A 142 -18.03 11.76 -3.55
CA GLU A 142 -17.97 12.85 -2.58
C GLU A 142 -17.94 12.34 -1.13
N GLN A 143 -18.77 11.37 -0.79
CA GLN A 143 -18.74 10.74 0.53
C GLN A 143 -17.38 10.12 0.82
N ARG A 144 -16.74 9.46 -0.15
CA ARG A 144 -15.39 8.87 0.00
C ARG A 144 -14.31 9.92 0.18
N LEU A 145 -14.38 11.03 -0.56
CA LEU A 145 -13.46 12.15 -0.43
C LEU A 145 -13.59 12.85 0.92
N ASN A 146 -14.83 12.92 1.46
CA ASN A 146 -15.12 13.51 2.77
C ASN A 146 -14.72 12.59 3.93
N ARG A 147 -14.70 11.27 3.73
CA ARG A 147 -14.23 10.29 4.72
C ARG A 147 -12.70 10.26 4.87
N THR A 148 -12.00 11.28 4.38
CA THR A 148 -10.54 11.35 4.57
C THR A 148 -10.25 11.51 6.06
N PRO A 149 -9.87 10.45 6.79
CA PRO A 149 -9.51 10.58 8.19
C PRO A 149 -8.32 11.52 8.28
N HIS A 150 -8.29 12.35 9.32
CA HIS A 150 -7.07 13.06 9.68
C HIS A 150 -5.96 12.02 9.79
N LEU A 151 -4.89 12.23 9.01
CA LEU A 151 -3.74 11.34 9.05
C LEU A 151 -3.01 11.59 10.37
N ASN A 152 -3.26 10.75 11.36
CA ASN A 152 -2.52 10.81 12.62
C ASN A 152 -1.20 10.06 12.43
N ILE A 153 -0.12 10.81 12.22
CA ILE A 153 1.21 10.24 11.98
C ILE A 153 1.73 9.70 13.32
N PRO A 154 2.04 8.39 13.43
CA PRO A 154 2.60 7.81 14.64
C PRO A 154 3.91 8.49 15.05
N ALA A 155 4.08 8.78 16.34
CA ALA A 155 5.31 9.35 16.84
C ALA A 155 6.51 8.42 16.56
N GLY A 156 7.63 9.00 16.13
CA GLY A 156 8.88 8.27 15.87
C GLY A 156 8.90 7.43 14.58
N CYS A 157 7.82 7.45 13.78
CA CYS A 157 7.84 6.76 12.50
C CYS A 157 8.53 7.62 11.42
N HIS A 158 9.24 6.97 10.51
CA HIS A 158 9.78 7.64 9.33
C HIS A 158 8.64 7.84 8.33
N PHE A 159 8.12 9.06 8.24
CA PHE A 159 6.99 9.42 7.38
C PHE A 159 7.45 10.21 6.17
N MET A 160 7.04 9.79 4.98
CA MET A 160 7.28 10.46 3.71
C MET A 160 5.95 10.71 3.00
N GLU A 161 5.66 11.94 2.66
CA GLU A 161 4.52 12.30 1.82
C GLU A 161 4.94 12.47 0.37
N PHE A 162 4.17 11.90 -0.55
CA PHE A 162 4.36 12.03 -2.00
C PHE A 162 3.08 12.53 -2.67
N LEU A 163 3.16 13.73 -3.23
CA LEU A 163 2.07 14.35 -3.99
C LEU A 163 2.08 13.85 -5.42
N ASN A 164 1.06 13.08 -5.79
CA ASN A 164 0.91 12.46 -7.10
C ASN A 164 -0.06 13.26 -7.98
N HIS A 165 0.37 14.41 -8.49
CA HIS A 165 -0.43 15.27 -9.37
C HIS A 165 -0.17 15.02 -10.85
N ASP A 166 1.04 14.64 -11.18
CA ASP A 166 1.51 14.50 -12.55
C ASP A 166 1.05 13.17 -13.19
N PRO A 167 1.18 13.03 -14.52
CA PRO A 167 1.11 11.74 -15.20
C PRO A 167 2.11 10.73 -14.64
N LEU A 168 1.82 9.45 -14.80
CA LEU A 168 2.61 8.35 -14.24
C LEU A 168 4.08 8.38 -14.68
N GLU A 169 4.33 8.79 -15.92
CA GLU A 169 5.66 8.90 -16.55
C GLU A 169 6.53 9.98 -15.89
N VAL A 170 5.91 10.93 -15.21
CA VAL A 170 6.58 11.99 -14.44
C VAL A 170 6.64 11.65 -12.96
N SER A 171 5.52 11.21 -12.40
CA SER A 171 5.41 10.87 -10.98
C SER A 171 6.27 9.65 -10.60
N GLY A 172 6.33 8.64 -11.46
CA GLY A 172 7.11 7.42 -11.21
C GLY A 172 8.60 7.69 -10.97
N PRO A 173 9.31 8.37 -11.88
CA PRO A 173 10.70 8.76 -11.66
C PRO A 173 10.93 9.63 -10.43
N LYS A 174 10.01 10.57 -10.13
CA LYS A 174 10.08 11.41 -8.92
C LYS A 174 9.99 10.57 -7.65
N LEU A 175 9.05 9.61 -7.61
CA LEU A 175 8.92 8.70 -6.49
C LEU A 175 10.15 7.80 -6.34
N LEU A 176 10.66 7.23 -7.43
CA LEU A 176 11.87 6.41 -7.41
C LEU A 176 13.05 7.20 -6.84
N LYS A 177 13.27 8.44 -7.29
CA LYS A 177 14.31 9.32 -6.76
C LYS A 177 14.15 9.56 -5.25
N ALA A 178 12.93 9.78 -4.78
CA ALA A 178 12.68 9.96 -3.34
C ALA A 178 12.97 8.69 -2.54
N LEU A 179 12.62 7.51 -3.05
CA LEU A 179 12.89 6.22 -2.41
C LEU A 179 14.38 5.89 -2.37
N THR A 180 15.12 6.15 -3.46
CA THR A 180 16.57 5.89 -3.52
C THR A 180 17.38 6.77 -2.57
N ALA A 181 16.83 7.87 -2.09
CA ALA A 181 17.44 8.72 -1.07
C ALA A 181 17.23 8.18 0.36
N LEU A 182 16.43 7.14 0.56
CA LEU A 182 16.22 6.56 1.89
C LEU A 182 17.49 5.83 2.38
N PRO A 183 17.87 6.02 3.67
CA PRO A 183 18.99 5.30 4.24
C PRO A 183 18.82 3.78 4.13
N GLY A 184 19.84 3.11 3.61
CA GLY A 184 19.84 1.66 3.41
C GLY A 184 19.04 1.18 2.19
N TRP A 185 18.61 2.07 1.32
CA TRP A 185 18.04 1.67 0.04
C TRP A 185 19.06 0.83 -0.74
N PRO A 186 18.67 -0.31 -1.34
CA PRO A 186 19.59 -1.13 -2.10
C PRO A 186 20.12 -0.35 -3.30
N ALA A 187 21.42 -0.29 -3.43
CA ALA A 187 22.05 0.23 -4.64
C ALA A 187 21.58 -0.61 -5.85
N ALA A 188 21.30 0.07 -6.95
CA ALA A 188 20.91 -0.57 -8.20
C ALA A 188 22.07 -1.38 -8.77
#